data_1c40f9206a4408a155f95ee7cc68d931
#
_entry.id   1c40f9206a4408a155f95ee7cc68d931
#
_cell.length_a   1.000
_cell.length_b   1.000
_cell.length_c   1.000
_cell.angle_alpha   90.00
_cell.angle_beta   90.00
_cell.angle_gamma   90.00
#
_symmetry.space_group_name_H-M   'P 1'
#
loop_
_entity.id
_entity.type
_entity.pdbx_description
1 polymer ?
#
loop_
_entity_poly.entity_id
_entity_poly.type
_entity_poly.pdbx_seq_one_letter_code
_entity_poly.pdbx_strand_id
1 'polypeptide(L)'
;MTLMILSIGIYRKEIRHMVVGFKVAFFYYQIGHGDFLHSFFSTVSYNLENGKWGSRFPTLMNELYQGTLDKDNVETAIEELKKIQLELQAFSPDKVVWDIDDLSKQPPWGKNISNDITNLSNYFVTSDGEDFITIFFNALKKEKKMQMDLTIESV
;
A
#
# COMPACT_ATOMS: atom_id res chain seq x y z
N MET A 1 -22.04 14.99 -2.29
CA MET A 1 -20.95 14.94 -3.29
C MET A 1 -19.74 15.68 -2.78
N THR A 2 -19.85 16.97 -2.49
CA THR A 2 -18.74 17.78 -1.97
C THR A 2 -18.20 17.24 -0.64
N LEU A 3 -19.09 16.79 0.26
CA LEU A 3 -18.70 16.19 1.54
C LEU A 3 -17.90 14.90 1.36
N MET A 4 -18.23 14.07 0.37
CA MET A 4 -17.48 12.86 0.09
C MET A 4 -16.07 13.14 -0.38
N ILE A 5 -15.89 14.15 -1.24
CA ILE A 5 -14.57 14.54 -1.74
C ILE A 5 -13.72 15.08 -0.59
N LEU A 6 -14.29 15.91 0.29
CA LEU A 6 -13.60 16.42 1.47
C LEU A 6 -13.24 15.30 2.44
N SER A 7 -14.15 14.32 2.63
CA SER A 7 -13.91 13.18 3.50
C SER A 7 -12.76 12.32 2.99
N ILE A 8 -12.66 12.11 1.68
CA ILE A 8 -11.55 11.36 1.08
C ILE A 8 -10.22 12.06 1.36
N GLY A 9 -10.15 13.39 1.17
CA GLY A 9 -8.93 14.16 1.44
C GLY A 9 -8.53 14.14 2.90
N ILE A 10 -9.48 14.28 3.82
CA ILE A 10 -9.25 14.21 5.27
C ILE A 10 -8.82 12.79 5.64
N TYR A 11 -9.52 11.78 5.15
CA TYR A 11 -9.23 10.37 5.39
C TYR A 11 -7.78 10.03 5.02
N ARG A 12 -7.31 10.49 3.87
CA ARG A 12 -5.94 10.25 3.43
C ARG A 12 -4.90 10.80 4.40
N LYS A 13 -5.13 11.97 4.98
CA LYS A 13 -4.23 12.57 5.99
C LYS A 13 -4.32 11.83 7.31
N GLU A 14 -5.52 11.48 7.75
CA GLU A 14 -5.74 10.84 9.04
C GLU A 14 -5.23 9.40 9.06
N ILE A 15 -5.31 8.68 7.93
CA ILE A 15 -4.89 7.29 7.84
C ILE A 15 -3.42 7.12 8.24
N ARG A 16 -2.58 8.14 8.01
CA ARG A 16 -1.16 8.11 8.34
C ARG A 16 -0.91 8.06 9.85
N HIS A 17 -1.89 8.43 10.67
CA HIS A 17 -1.79 8.44 12.13
C HIS A 17 -2.59 7.32 12.79
N MET A 18 -3.16 6.42 12.00
CA MET A 18 -4.02 5.35 12.49
C MET A 18 -3.40 3.98 12.23
N VAL A 19 -3.89 2.98 12.95
CA VAL A 19 -3.63 1.58 12.61
C VAL A 19 -4.69 1.17 11.59
N VAL A 20 -4.25 0.61 10.47
CA VAL A 20 -5.10 0.35 9.31
C VAL A 20 -4.96 -1.08 8.83
N GLY A 21 -5.93 -1.48 8.03
CA GLY A 21 -5.92 -2.74 7.31
C GLY A 21 -6.79 -2.66 6.07
N PHE A 22 -6.76 -3.71 5.28
CA PHE A 22 -7.68 -3.89 4.16
C PHE A 22 -8.92 -4.63 4.64
N LYS A 23 -10.09 -4.24 4.13
CA LYS A 23 -11.34 -4.91 4.45
C LYS A 23 -12.11 -5.23 3.17
N VAL A 24 -12.56 -6.49 3.09
CA VAL A 24 -13.48 -6.96 2.04
C VAL A 24 -14.61 -7.68 2.75
N ALA A 25 -15.84 -7.15 2.69
CA ALA A 25 -17.00 -7.69 3.41
C ALA A 25 -16.68 -7.82 4.90
N PHE A 26 -16.67 -9.05 5.45
CA PHE A 26 -16.33 -9.32 6.85
C PHE A 26 -14.86 -9.67 7.06
N PHE A 27 -14.05 -9.71 6.00
CA PHE A 27 -12.66 -10.11 6.07
C PHE A 27 -11.77 -8.89 6.26
N TYR A 28 -10.97 -8.93 7.31
CA TYR A 28 -10.03 -7.85 7.64
C TYR A 28 -8.59 -8.37 7.55
N TYR A 29 -7.75 -7.61 6.87
CA TYR A 29 -6.34 -7.93 6.66
C TYR A 29 -5.51 -6.85 7.34
N GLN A 30 -4.90 -7.19 8.46
CA GLN A 30 -4.12 -6.24 9.26
C GLN A 30 -2.87 -5.79 8.49
N ILE A 31 -2.61 -4.49 8.49
CA ILE A 31 -1.40 -3.91 7.89
C ILE A 31 -0.49 -3.37 8.97
N GLY A 32 -0.95 -2.39 9.72
CA GLY A 32 -0.19 -1.71 10.75
C GLY A 32 -0.41 -0.21 10.68
N HIS A 33 0.61 0.56 11.08
CA HIS A 33 0.50 2.02 11.10
C HIS A 33 0.33 2.58 9.68
N GLY A 34 -0.49 3.62 9.56
CA GLY A 34 -0.74 4.24 8.25
C GLY A 34 0.49 4.81 7.58
N ASP A 35 1.49 5.28 8.35
CA ASP A 35 2.77 5.73 7.79
C ASP A 35 3.52 4.59 7.10
N PHE A 36 3.41 3.38 7.61
CA PHE A 36 3.99 2.20 6.97
C PHE A 36 3.31 1.95 5.61
N LEU A 37 1.98 2.03 5.57
CA LEU A 37 1.25 1.89 4.30
C LEU A 37 1.64 3.01 3.33
N HIS A 38 1.72 4.25 3.80
CA HIS A 38 2.16 5.38 3.00
C HIS A 38 3.58 5.17 2.45
N SER A 39 4.45 4.56 3.24
CA SER A 39 5.82 4.25 2.82
C SER A 39 5.83 3.25 1.65
N PHE A 40 4.98 2.23 1.69
CA PHE A 40 4.90 1.31 0.57
C PHE A 40 4.55 2.04 -0.73
N PHE A 41 3.50 2.85 -0.71
CA PHE A 41 3.09 3.62 -1.90
C PHE A 41 4.13 4.66 -2.30
N SER A 42 4.77 5.32 -1.33
CA SER A 42 5.87 6.25 -1.59
C SER A 42 7.05 5.57 -2.28
N THR A 43 7.42 4.38 -1.82
CA THR A 43 8.49 3.58 -2.39
C THR A 43 8.19 3.18 -3.84
N VAL A 44 6.95 2.76 -4.08
CA VAL A 44 6.49 2.43 -5.44
C VAL A 44 6.58 3.65 -6.35
N SER A 45 6.03 4.77 -5.93
CA SER A 45 6.02 5.97 -6.77
C SER A 45 7.43 6.48 -7.06
N TYR A 46 8.25 6.59 -6.03
CA TYR A 46 9.61 7.11 -6.19
C TYR A 46 10.47 6.23 -7.11
N ASN A 47 10.47 4.91 -6.86
CA ASN A 47 11.37 3.99 -7.54
C ASN A 47 10.83 3.48 -8.88
N LEU A 48 9.52 3.29 -9.00
CA LEU A 48 8.92 2.65 -10.18
C LEU A 48 8.18 3.63 -11.09
N GLU A 49 7.77 4.79 -10.58
CA GLU A 49 7.01 5.78 -11.35
C GLU A 49 7.76 7.09 -11.55
N ASN A 50 9.06 7.12 -11.29
CA ASN A 50 9.90 8.33 -11.36
C ASN A 50 9.34 9.48 -10.52
N GLY A 51 8.69 9.18 -9.40
CA GLY A 51 8.07 10.16 -8.52
C GLY A 51 6.75 10.72 -9.03
N LYS A 52 6.24 10.24 -10.16
CA LYS A 52 4.97 10.68 -10.74
C LYS A 52 3.85 9.77 -10.29
N TRP A 53 3.28 10.08 -9.15
CA TRP A 53 2.28 9.25 -8.46
C TRP A 53 1.13 8.83 -9.38
N GLY A 54 0.96 7.51 -9.50
CA GLY A 54 -0.13 6.92 -10.28
C GLY A 54 0.08 6.90 -11.79
N SER A 55 1.27 7.31 -12.27
CA SER A 55 1.54 7.35 -13.72
C SER A 55 1.60 5.96 -14.36
N ARG A 56 1.96 4.94 -13.60
CA ARG A 56 2.02 3.56 -14.09
C ARG A 56 0.98 2.64 -13.45
N PHE A 57 0.66 2.89 -12.18
CA PHE A 57 -0.21 2.02 -11.40
C PHE A 57 -1.40 2.81 -10.83
N PRO A 58 -2.22 3.42 -11.71
CA PRO A 58 -3.27 4.34 -11.25
C PRO A 58 -4.35 3.66 -10.41
N THR A 59 -4.64 2.39 -10.65
CA THR A 59 -5.68 1.69 -9.91
C THR A 59 -5.31 1.54 -8.44
N LEU A 60 -4.08 1.14 -8.15
CA LEU A 60 -3.61 1.04 -6.77
C LEU A 60 -3.31 2.41 -6.17
N MET A 61 -2.60 3.26 -6.93
CA MET A 61 -2.09 4.52 -6.39
C MET A 61 -3.18 5.60 -6.27
N ASN A 62 -4.13 5.66 -7.22
CA ASN A 62 -5.12 6.74 -7.28
C ASN A 62 -6.52 6.29 -6.84
N GLU A 63 -6.85 5.00 -6.91
CA GLU A 63 -8.15 4.51 -6.42
C GLU A 63 -8.03 3.91 -5.04
N LEU A 64 -7.31 2.79 -4.88
CA LEU A 64 -7.25 2.12 -3.58
C LEU A 64 -6.67 3.03 -2.50
N TYR A 65 -5.60 3.73 -2.78
CA TYR A 65 -4.96 4.58 -1.77
C TYR A 65 -5.85 5.74 -1.32
N GLN A 66 -6.88 6.10 -2.10
CA GLN A 66 -7.88 7.08 -1.68
C GLN A 66 -8.93 6.48 -0.73
N GLY A 67 -8.90 5.17 -0.52
CA GLY A 67 -9.72 4.50 0.47
C GLY A 67 -10.55 3.33 -0.03
N THR A 68 -10.88 3.28 -1.31
CA THR A 68 -11.76 2.24 -1.86
C THR A 68 -11.32 1.82 -3.25
N LEU A 69 -11.22 0.52 -3.47
CA LEU A 69 -11.04 -0.06 -4.80
C LEU A 69 -12.34 -0.74 -5.20
N ASP A 70 -12.94 -0.26 -6.29
CA ASP A 70 -14.15 -0.86 -6.85
C ASP A 70 -13.85 -2.27 -7.35
N LYS A 71 -14.75 -3.21 -7.06
CA LYS A 71 -14.59 -4.61 -7.44
C LYS A 71 -14.41 -4.81 -8.94
N ASP A 72 -14.96 -3.91 -9.76
CA ASP A 72 -14.86 -4.00 -11.22
C ASP A 72 -13.43 -3.73 -11.71
N ASN A 73 -12.59 -3.12 -10.87
CA ASN A 73 -11.20 -2.79 -11.20
C ASN A 73 -10.17 -3.73 -10.55
N VAL A 74 -10.64 -4.80 -9.90
CA VAL A 74 -9.74 -5.69 -9.14
C VAL A 74 -8.74 -6.43 -10.02
N GLU A 75 -9.13 -6.83 -11.24
CA GLU A 75 -8.20 -7.52 -12.15
C GLU A 75 -7.03 -6.62 -12.54
N THR A 76 -7.32 -5.36 -12.86
CA THR A 76 -6.28 -4.38 -13.17
C THR A 76 -5.36 -4.16 -11.97
N ALA A 77 -5.94 -4.07 -10.77
CA ALA A 77 -5.16 -3.91 -9.53
C ALA A 77 -4.22 -5.09 -9.30
N ILE A 78 -4.69 -6.32 -9.54
CA ILE A 78 -3.86 -7.53 -9.39
C ILE A 78 -2.70 -7.48 -10.37
N GLU A 79 -2.93 -7.11 -11.63
CA GLU A 79 -1.87 -7.02 -12.63
C GLU A 79 -0.87 -5.92 -12.28
N GLU A 80 -1.33 -4.78 -11.76
CA GLU A 80 -0.44 -3.72 -11.28
C GLU A 80 0.45 -4.23 -10.14
N LEU A 81 -0.14 -4.92 -9.15
CA LEU A 81 0.62 -5.42 -8.02
C LEU A 81 1.64 -6.48 -8.42
N LYS A 82 1.33 -7.33 -9.40
CA LYS A 82 2.29 -8.30 -9.95
C LYS A 82 3.52 -7.60 -10.52
N LYS A 83 3.32 -6.53 -11.28
CA LYS A 83 4.43 -5.75 -11.84
C LYS A 83 5.23 -5.07 -10.74
N ILE A 84 4.56 -4.49 -9.76
CA ILE A 84 5.21 -3.85 -8.61
C ILE A 84 6.10 -4.87 -7.89
N GLN A 85 5.57 -6.04 -7.56
CA GLN A 85 6.33 -7.07 -6.86
C GLN A 85 7.57 -7.48 -7.66
N LEU A 86 7.41 -7.71 -8.94
CA LEU A 86 8.52 -8.13 -9.80
C LEU A 86 9.60 -7.05 -9.87
N GLU A 87 9.21 -5.80 -10.08
CA GLU A 87 10.18 -4.70 -10.26
C GLU A 87 10.85 -4.31 -8.94
N LEU A 88 10.17 -4.41 -7.81
CA LEU A 88 10.78 -4.10 -6.51
C LEU A 88 11.90 -5.08 -6.15
N GLN A 89 11.92 -6.26 -6.74
CA GLN A 89 13.01 -7.23 -6.52
C GLN A 89 14.37 -6.72 -6.98
N ALA A 90 14.39 -5.75 -7.89
CA ALA A 90 15.64 -5.17 -8.41
C ALA A 90 16.22 -4.09 -7.50
N PHE A 91 15.53 -3.71 -6.42
CA PHE A 91 15.96 -2.61 -5.54
C PHE A 91 16.39 -3.15 -4.18
N SER A 92 17.56 -2.71 -3.71
CA SER A 92 18.05 -3.06 -2.37
C SER A 92 17.20 -2.36 -1.29
N PRO A 93 17.19 -2.89 -0.06
CA PRO A 93 16.34 -2.34 1.02
C PRO A 93 16.61 -0.86 1.34
N ASP A 94 17.82 -0.36 1.10
CA ASP A 94 18.17 1.03 1.35
C ASP A 94 17.48 2.01 0.41
N LYS A 95 16.81 1.51 -0.63
CA LYS A 95 16.04 2.33 -1.57
C LYS A 95 14.61 2.61 -1.09
N VAL A 96 14.25 2.15 0.11
CA VAL A 96 12.95 2.46 0.69
C VAL A 96 12.76 3.97 0.84
N VAL A 97 11.55 4.42 0.56
CA VAL A 97 11.14 5.82 0.76
C VAL A 97 10.06 5.83 1.84
N TRP A 98 10.36 6.47 2.98
CA TRP A 98 9.40 6.51 4.07
C TRP A 98 8.21 7.44 3.76
N ASP A 99 8.53 8.60 3.18
CA ASP A 99 7.52 9.60 2.85
C ASP A 99 7.96 10.36 1.59
N ILE A 100 7.24 10.17 0.49
CA ILE A 100 7.57 10.83 -0.77
C ILE A 100 7.42 12.36 -0.70
N ASP A 101 6.59 12.85 0.23
CA ASP A 101 6.39 14.28 0.42
C ASP A 101 7.49 14.93 1.27
N ASP A 102 8.30 14.11 1.95
CA ASP A 102 9.44 14.59 2.74
C ASP A 102 10.53 13.51 2.75
N LEU A 103 11.42 13.59 1.78
CA LEU A 103 12.48 12.59 1.59
C LEU A 103 13.52 12.58 2.70
N SER A 104 13.52 13.57 3.59
CA SER A 104 14.42 13.58 4.75
C SER A 104 13.97 12.60 5.84
N LYS A 105 12.72 12.17 5.83
CA LYS A 105 12.20 11.22 6.82
C LYS A 105 12.69 9.81 6.54
N GLN A 106 13.03 9.10 7.60
CA GLN A 106 13.52 7.74 7.55
C GLN A 106 12.56 6.81 8.28
N PRO A 107 12.54 5.51 7.94
CA PRO A 107 11.79 4.54 8.75
C PRO A 107 12.20 4.63 10.23
N PRO A 108 11.26 4.44 11.17
CA PRO A 108 11.58 4.51 12.61
C PRO A 108 12.70 3.56 13.04
N TRP A 109 12.85 2.43 12.35
CA TRP A 109 13.90 1.44 12.63
C TRP A 109 15.23 1.73 11.92
N GLY A 110 15.28 2.77 11.09
CA GLY A 110 16.49 3.12 10.35
C GLY A 110 16.96 1.97 9.45
N LYS A 111 18.22 1.56 9.66
CA LYS A 111 18.81 0.44 8.90
C LYS A 111 18.76 -0.89 9.66
N ASN A 112 18.08 -0.92 10.80
CA ASN A 112 17.98 -2.12 11.63
C ASN A 112 16.87 -3.01 11.14
N ILE A 113 17.15 -3.84 10.14
CA ILE A 113 16.19 -4.74 9.51
C ILE A 113 16.69 -6.19 9.60
N SER A 114 15.75 -7.13 9.52
CA SER A 114 16.05 -8.56 9.52
C SER A 114 16.93 -8.94 8.33
N ASN A 115 17.83 -9.92 8.54
CA ASN A 115 18.65 -10.48 7.46
C ASN A 115 17.82 -11.20 6.39
N ASP A 116 16.57 -11.54 6.69
CA ASP A 116 15.65 -12.15 5.73
C ASP A 116 15.16 -11.16 4.68
N ILE A 117 15.28 -9.85 4.95
CA ILE A 117 14.91 -8.80 4.02
C ILE A 117 16.06 -8.61 3.04
N THR A 118 15.83 -8.94 1.77
CA THR A 118 16.87 -8.94 0.73
C THR A 118 16.65 -7.90 -0.36
N ASN A 119 15.42 -7.43 -0.54
CA ASN A 119 15.07 -6.42 -1.55
C ASN A 119 13.75 -5.74 -1.17
N LEU A 120 13.31 -4.76 -1.96
CA LEU A 120 12.10 -4.02 -1.62
C LEU A 120 10.81 -4.83 -1.78
N SER A 121 10.82 -5.96 -2.50
CA SER A 121 9.62 -6.79 -2.60
C SER A 121 9.29 -7.53 -1.31
N ASN A 122 10.28 -7.81 -0.47
CA ASN A 122 10.06 -8.48 0.83
C ASN A 122 10.40 -7.58 2.03
N TYR A 123 10.61 -6.29 1.79
CA TYR A 123 10.94 -5.32 2.82
C TYR A 123 9.78 -5.05 3.78
N PHE A 124 8.57 -4.98 3.24
CA PHE A 124 7.40 -4.51 3.99
C PHE A 124 6.75 -5.69 4.73
N VAL A 125 6.78 -5.61 6.06
CA VAL A 125 6.25 -6.64 6.96
C VAL A 125 5.15 -6.01 7.80
N THR A 126 3.99 -6.65 7.86
CA THR A 126 2.84 -6.15 8.62
C THR A 126 3.12 -6.19 10.12
N SER A 127 2.28 -5.50 10.90
CA SER A 127 2.46 -5.45 12.35
C SER A 127 2.29 -6.80 13.03
N ASP A 128 1.65 -7.77 12.38
CA ASP A 128 1.54 -9.15 12.87
C ASP A 128 2.54 -10.12 12.20
N GLY A 129 3.57 -9.57 11.53
CA GLY A 129 4.69 -10.36 11.04
C GLY A 129 4.53 -11.00 9.67
N GLU A 130 3.53 -10.59 8.90
CA GLU A 130 3.28 -11.15 7.58
C GLU A 130 3.92 -10.32 6.47
N ASP A 131 4.27 -10.96 5.36
CA ASP A 131 4.74 -10.25 4.16
C ASP A 131 3.59 -9.40 3.61
N PHE A 132 3.80 -8.09 3.53
CA PHE A 132 2.73 -7.16 3.15
C PHE A 132 2.19 -7.42 1.75
N ILE A 133 3.07 -7.66 0.76
CA ILE A 133 2.61 -7.88 -0.62
C ILE A 133 1.77 -9.16 -0.69
N THR A 134 2.12 -10.20 0.05
CA THR A 134 1.31 -11.42 0.15
C THR A 134 -0.08 -11.11 0.70
N ILE A 135 -0.16 -10.34 1.80
CA ILE A 135 -1.44 -9.92 2.38
C ILE A 135 -2.24 -9.08 1.38
N PHE A 136 -1.57 -8.21 0.66
CA PHE A 136 -2.19 -7.37 -0.37
C PHE A 136 -2.83 -8.24 -1.46
N PHE A 137 -2.09 -9.21 -1.99
CA PHE A 137 -2.65 -10.16 -2.96
C PHE A 137 -3.84 -10.92 -2.37
N ASN A 138 -3.77 -11.34 -1.13
CA ASN A 138 -4.86 -12.08 -0.48
C ASN A 138 -6.13 -11.23 -0.42
N ALA A 139 -5.99 -9.96 -0.08
CA ALA A 139 -7.12 -9.04 -0.04
C ALA A 139 -7.74 -8.82 -1.44
N LEU A 140 -6.89 -8.62 -2.46
CA LEU A 140 -7.37 -8.46 -3.84
C LEU A 140 -8.07 -9.72 -4.35
N LYS A 141 -7.53 -10.89 -4.05
CA LYS A 141 -8.15 -12.17 -4.43
C LYS A 141 -9.49 -12.35 -3.73
N LYS A 142 -9.61 -11.91 -2.48
CA LYS A 142 -10.87 -11.96 -1.73
C LYS A 142 -11.89 -11.02 -2.36
N GLU A 143 -11.48 -9.82 -2.74
CA GLU A 143 -12.34 -8.86 -3.45
C GLU A 143 -12.91 -9.47 -4.72
N LYS A 144 -12.05 -10.12 -5.51
CA LYS A 144 -12.46 -10.78 -6.74
C LYS A 144 -13.44 -11.92 -6.47
N LYS A 145 -13.14 -12.76 -5.49
CA LYS A 145 -13.97 -13.92 -5.16
C LYS A 145 -15.33 -13.52 -4.63
N MET A 146 -15.36 -12.53 -3.73
CA MET A 146 -16.59 -12.09 -3.05
C MET A 146 -17.42 -11.13 -3.90
N GLN A 147 -16.84 -10.52 -4.93
CA GLN A 147 -17.47 -9.46 -5.73
C GLN A 147 -17.94 -8.30 -4.84
N MET A 148 -17.09 -7.92 -3.89
CA MET A 148 -17.31 -6.82 -2.93
C MET A 148 -16.09 -5.91 -2.96
N ASP A 149 -16.30 -4.60 -2.82
CA ASP A 149 -15.20 -3.63 -2.84
C ASP A 149 -14.19 -3.85 -1.72
N LEU A 150 -12.94 -3.49 -1.99
CA LEU A 150 -11.88 -3.47 -1.00
C LEU A 150 -11.71 -2.05 -0.47
N THR A 151 -11.69 -1.89 0.85
CA THR A 151 -11.49 -0.59 1.49
C THR A 151 -10.30 -0.62 2.42
N ILE A 152 -9.70 0.56 2.64
CA ILE A 152 -8.72 0.77 3.69
C ILE A 152 -9.48 1.28 4.91
N GLU A 153 -9.38 0.59 6.04
CA GLU A 153 -10.13 0.94 7.24
C GLU A 153 -9.22 1.02 8.45
N SER A 154 -9.54 1.95 9.35
CA SER A 154 -8.88 2.02 10.66
C SER A 154 -9.50 1.00 11.62
N VAL A 155 -8.71 0.58 12.58
CA VAL A 155 -9.15 -0.34 13.63
C VAL A 155 -9.63 0.45 14.82
#